data_22bef0c0cf18ace1fe14549e2a7755bb
#
_entry.id   22bef0c0cf18ace1fe14549e2a7755bb
#
_cell.length_a   1.000
_cell.length_b   1.000
_cell.length_c   1.000
_cell.angle_alpha   90.00
_cell.angle_beta   90.00
_cell.angle_gamma   90.00
#
_symmetry.space_group_name_H-M   'P 1'
#
loop_
_entity.id
_entity.type
_entity.pdbx_description
1 polymer ?
#
loop_
_entity_poly.entity_id
_entity_poly.type
_entity_poly.pdbx_seq_one_letter_code
_entity_poly.pdbx_strand_id
1 'polypeptide(L)'
;MKIFKIKFIYICGLIFVLFLPLFVFAEERSPLNNIESPTIGRTFGVGKYYWIIYDNVCPYCQQSSKYIKELDWEGNFKFISYRDPMTYILFPFLTKEECEKDIHMVTPKGKVLVGYEVFRTVIENLTATKYFNPVLKNEYAEKKLVEIYEKMVEKRSCYYEKTESCQPQEEAPLD
;
A
#
# COMPACT_ATOMS: atom_id res chain seq x y z
N MET A 1 35.37 -15.83 45.09
CA MET A 1 34.20 -15.20 44.47
C MET A 1 34.46 -14.67 43.05
N LYS A 2 35.66 -14.57 42.51
CA LYS A 2 35.98 -14.12 41.14
C LYS A 2 35.93 -15.23 40.08
N ILE A 3 36.17 -16.48 40.44
CA ILE A 3 36.23 -17.62 39.49
C ILE A 3 34.83 -18.05 39.01
N PHE A 4 33.80 -17.82 39.82
CA PHE A 4 32.41 -18.20 39.47
C PHE A 4 31.82 -17.27 38.40
N LYS A 5 32.19 -15.98 38.37
CA LYS A 5 31.71 -15.02 37.35
C LYS A 5 32.32 -15.29 35.97
N ILE A 6 33.54 -15.76 35.89
CA ILE A 6 34.20 -16.03 34.60
C ILE A 6 33.58 -17.28 33.93
N LYS A 7 33.29 -18.33 34.69
CA LYS A 7 32.63 -19.54 34.14
C LYS A 7 31.23 -19.27 33.62
N PHE A 8 30.48 -18.36 34.26
CA PHE A 8 29.12 -18.01 33.82
C PHE A 8 29.11 -17.25 32.48
N ILE A 9 30.10 -16.36 32.27
CA ILE A 9 30.23 -15.61 30.99
C ILE A 9 30.59 -16.55 29.84
N TYR A 10 31.47 -17.54 30.07
CA TYR A 10 31.83 -18.52 29.05
C TYR A 10 30.68 -19.46 28.69
N ILE A 11 29.86 -19.87 29.65
CA ILE A 11 28.70 -20.73 29.40
C ILE A 11 27.59 -19.97 28.63
N CYS A 12 27.33 -18.70 28.98
CA CYS A 12 26.38 -17.88 28.23
C CYS A 12 26.87 -17.58 26.78
N GLY A 13 28.19 -17.34 26.62
CA GLY A 13 28.77 -17.16 25.29
C GLY A 13 28.71 -18.39 24.42
N LEU A 14 28.92 -19.58 24.98
CA LEU A 14 28.85 -20.85 24.27
C LEU A 14 27.43 -21.22 23.87
N ILE A 15 26.42 -20.93 24.71
CA ILE A 15 24.99 -21.10 24.40
C ILE A 15 24.59 -20.14 23.29
N PHE A 16 25.06 -18.90 23.28
CA PHE A 16 24.74 -17.93 22.24
C PHE A 16 25.30 -18.35 20.89
N VAL A 17 26.51 -18.90 20.82
CA VAL A 17 27.13 -19.39 19.57
C VAL A 17 26.49 -20.67 19.07
N LEU A 18 25.99 -21.54 19.96
CA LEU A 18 25.29 -22.79 19.56
C LEU A 18 23.86 -22.56 19.09
N PHE A 19 23.19 -21.47 19.54
CA PHE A 19 21.82 -21.14 19.12
C PHE A 19 21.74 -20.18 17.92
N LEU A 20 22.84 -19.56 17.51
CA LEU A 20 22.85 -18.67 16.33
C LEU A 20 22.47 -19.38 15.01
N PRO A 21 22.82 -20.63 14.73
CA PRO A 21 22.46 -21.26 13.47
C PRO A 21 20.98 -21.68 13.39
N LEU A 22 20.22 -21.70 14.49
CA LEU A 22 18.80 -22.06 14.49
C LEU A 22 17.86 -20.89 14.16
N PHE A 23 18.38 -19.65 14.18
CA PHE A 23 17.57 -18.45 13.88
C PHE A 23 17.71 -17.95 12.43
N VAL A 24 18.52 -18.59 11.59
CA VAL A 24 18.85 -18.12 10.23
C VAL A 24 18.00 -18.77 9.13
N PHE A 25 17.09 -19.71 9.46
CA PHE A 25 16.28 -20.38 8.43
C PHE A 25 14.79 -20.42 8.78
N ALA A 26 14.15 -19.27 8.74
CA ALA A 26 12.71 -19.18 8.48
C ALA A 26 12.43 -17.91 7.68
N GLU A 27 13.10 -17.74 6.55
CA GLU A 27 12.60 -16.90 5.48
C GLU A 27 11.60 -17.75 4.70
N GLU A 28 10.33 -17.65 5.09
CA GLU A 28 9.23 -18.20 4.30
C GLU A 28 9.27 -17.55 2.92
N ARG A 29 9.87 -18.25 1.97
CA ARG A 29 9.71 -17.95 0.55
C ARG A 29 8.23 -18.18 0.21
N SER A 30 7.47 -17.09 0.20
CA SER A 30 6.18 -17.12 -0.46
C SER A 30 6.39 -17.52 -1.93
N PRO A 31 5.60 -18.44 -2.49
CA PRO A 31 5.80 -18.98 -3.84
C PRO A 31 5.59 -17.97 -4.98
N LEU A 32 5.33 -16.69 -4.68
CA LEU A 32 5.12 -15.62 -5.66
C LEU A 32 6.38 -14.81 -6.02
N ASN A 33 7.55 -15.15 -5.48
CA ASN A 33 8.79 -14.39 -5.71
C ASN A 33 9.46 -14.61 -7.08
N ASN A 34 8.87 -15.38 -7.98
CA ASN A 34 9.43 -15.67 -9.31
C ASN A 34 8.57 -15.14 -10.47
N ILE A 35 7.83 -14.04 -10.28
CA ILE A 35 7.35 -13.29 -11.44
C ILE A 35 8.52 -12.42 -11.91
N GLU A 36 9.36 -12.96 -12.78
CA GLU A 36 10.30 -12.16 -13.55
C GLU A 36 9.49 -11.10 -14.30
N SER A 37 9.56 -9.86 -13.80
CA SER A 37 8.96 -8.72 -14.48
C SER A 37 9.49 -8.68 -15.90
N PRO A 38 8.65 -8.70 -16.93
CA PRO A 38 9.12 -8.60 -18.30
C PRO A 38 10.00 -7.35 -18.44
N THR A 39 10.95 -7.39 -19.36
CA THR A 39 11.94 -6.30 -19.58
C THR A 39 11.27 -4.93 -19.66
N ILE A 40 10.06 -4.87 -20.23
CA ILE A 40 9.20 -3.67 -20.29
C ILE A 40 8.89 -3.15 -18.88
N GLY A 41 8.51 -4.01 -17.95
CA GLY A 41 8.18 -3.60 -16.56
C GLY A 41 9.37 -2.94 -15.86
N ARG A 42 10.59 -3.41 -16.06
CA ARG A 42 11.81 -2.77 -15.50
C ARG A 42 12.04 -1.36 -16.04
N THR A 43 11.77 -1.12 -17.32
CA THR A 43 11.89 0.20 -17.95
C THR A 43 10.92 1.20 -17.32
N PHE A 44 9.73 0.78 -16.93
CA PHE A 44 8.73 1.63 -16.27
C PHE A 44 8.88 1.66 -14.74
N GLY A 45 9.88 1.00 -14.16
CA GLY A 45 10.15 0.99 -12.72
C GLY A 45 9.19 0.09 -11.93
N VAL A 46 8.62 -0.94 -12.57
CA VAL A 46 7.95 -2.03 -11.84
C VAL A 46 8.98 -2.68 -10.93
N GLY A 47 8.63 -2.83 -9.65
CA GLY A 47 9.57 -3.28 -8.62
C GLY A 47 10.33 -2.14 -7.89
N LYS A 48 10.17 -0.88 -8.32
CA LYS A 48 10.76 0.29 -7.65
C LYS A 48 9.70 1.17 -6.99
N TYR A 49 8.55 1.33 -7.63
CA TYR A 49 7.49 2.23 -7.21
C TYR A 49 6.24 1.47 -6.76
N TYR A 50 5.41 2.14 -5.96
CA TYR A 50 4.03 1.74 -5.72
C TYR A 50 3.19 2.16 -6.92
N TRP A 51 2.67 1.21 -7.67
CA TRP A 51 1.82 1.49 -8.82
C TRP A 51 0.36 1.44 -8.42
N ILE A 52 -0.31 2.58 -8.47
CA ILE A 52 -1.75 2.71 -8.19
C ILE A 52 -2.50 2.61 -9.50
N ILE A 53 -3.36 1.59 -9.62
CA ILE A 53 -4.25 1.35 -10.74
C ILE A 53 -5.59 1.97 -10.38
N TYR A 54 -5.97 3.04 -11.08
CA TYR A 54 -7.11 3.87 -10.72
C TYR A 54 -8.03 4.14 -11.90
N ASP A 55 -9.17 4.76 -11.63
CA ASP A 55 -10.11 5.21 -12.65
C ASP A 55 -9.81 6.67 -13.05
N ASN A 56 -9.33 6.85 -14.26
CA ASN A 56 -9.01 8.17 -14.79
C ASN A 56 -10.22 8.95 -15.33
N VAL A 57 -11.43 8.36 -15.30
CA VAL A 57 -12.68 9.03 -15.70
C VAL A 57 -13.44 9.54 -14.47
N CYS A 58 -13.32 8.85 -13.34
CA CYS A 58 -13.97 9.24 -12.09
C CYS A 58 -13.34 10.53 -11.51
N PRO A 59 -14.10 11.62 -11.33
CA PRO A 59 -13.57 12.89 -10.81
C PRO A 59 -12.92 12.75 -9.42
N TYR A 60 -13.52 11.95 -8.53
CA TYR A 60 -13.01 11.71 -7.19
C TYR A 60 -11.67 10.96 -7.21
N CYS A 61 -11.53 9.98 -8.10
CA CYS A 61 -10.28 9.26 -8.29
C CYS A 61 -9.17 10.14 -8.87
N GLN A 62 -9.52 11.02 -9.81
CA GLN A 62 -8.61 12.01 -10.37
C GLN A 62 -8.13 12.99 -9.29
N GLN A 63 -9.06 13.52 -8.49
CA GLN A 63 -8.73 14.45 -7.41
C GLN A 63 -7.84 13.80 -6.36
N SER A 64 -8.17 12.59 -5.92
CA SER A 64 -7.35 11.82 -4.97
C SER A 64 -5.95 11.57 -5.50
N SER A 65 -5.82 11.18 -6.78
CA SER A 65 -4.51 10.96 -7.42
C SER A 65 -3.68 12.24 -7.48
N LYS A 66 -4.32 13.40 -7.68
CA LYS A 66 -3.66 14.71 -7.68
C LYS A 66 -3.12 15.03 -6.28
N TYR A 67 -3.91 14.89 -5.22
CA TYR A 67 -3.46 15.12 -3.85
C TYR A 67 -2.31 14.21 -3.45
N ILE A 68 -2.37 12.93 -3.80
CA ILE A 68 -1.28 12.00 -3.50
C ILE A 68 0.00 12.46 -4.20
N LYS A 69 -0.05 12.86 -5.48
CA LYS A 69 1.11 13.35 -6.24
C LYS A 69 1.70 14.62 -5.63
N GLU A 70 0.87 15.54 -5.13
CA GLU A 70 1.31 16.78 -4.49
C GLU A 70 2.01 16.54 -3.15
N LEU A 71 1.61 15.49 -2.43
CA LEU A 71 2.16 15.14 -1.11
C LEU A 71 3.29 14.10 -1.17
N ASP A 72 3.53 13.48 -2.32
CA ASP A 72 4.57 12.48 -2.56
C ASP A 72 5.86 13.13 -3.07
N TRP A 73 6.55 13.85 -2.22
CA TRP A 73 7.77 14.58 -2.57
C TRP A 73 8.94 13.67 -2.95
N GLU A 74 8.92 12.40 -2.53
CA GLU A 74 9.93 11.40 -2.89
C GLU A 74 9.62 10.70 -4.21
N GLY A 75 8.40 10.85 -4.74
CA GLY A 75 7.98 10.25 -6.01
C GLY A 75 7.84 8.74 -5.96
N ASN A 76 7.44 8.21 -4.79
CA ASN A 76 7.29 6.78 -4.54
C ASN A 76 6.09 6.17 -5.26
N PHE A 77 5.06 6.97 -5.56
CA PHE A 77 3.82 6.52 -6.17
C PHE A 77 3.76 6.84 -7.66
N LYS A 78 3.34 5.85 -8.44
CA LYS A 78 3.03 5.99 -9.87
C LYS A 78 1.57 5.61 -10.10
N PHE A 79 0.97 6.24 -11.08
CA PHE A 79 -0.45 6.09 -11.39
C PHE A 79 -0.62 5.65 -12.83
N ILE A 80 -1.46 4.64 -13.03
CA ILE A 80 -1.86 4.15 -14.34
C ILE A 80 -3.37 3.86 -14.31
N SER A 81 -4.07 4.15 -15.42
CA SER A 81 -5.49 3.87 -15.50
C SER A 81 -5.76 2.41 -15.78
N TYR A 82 -6.77 1.81 -15.13
CA TYR A 82 -7.22 0.46 -15.51
C TYR A 82 -7.85 0.42 -16.91
N ARG A 83 -8.16 1.57 -17.49
CA ARG A 83 -8.66 1.67 -18.87
C ARG A 83 -7.56 1.66 -19.92
N ASP A 84 -6.30 1.85 -19.48
CA ASP A 84 -5.13 1.83 -20.36
C ASP A 84 -4.69 0.38 -20.62
N PRO A 85 -4.64 -0.08 -21.90
CA PRO A 85 -4.13 -1.41 -22.23
C PRO A 85 -2.73 -1.70 -21.70
N MET A 86 -1.90 -0.65 -21.54
CA MET A 86 -0.55 -0.79 -20.98
C MET A 86 -0.56 -1.36 -19.56
N THR A 87 -1.63 -1.13 -18.79
CA THR A 87 -1.79 -1.67 -17.44
C THR A 87 -1.67 -3.20 -17.44
N TYR A 88 -2.29 -3.88 -18.39
CA TYR A 88 -2.30 -5.34 -18.47
C TYR A 88 -1.04 -5.91 -19.14
N ILE A 89 -0.29 -5.08 -19.84
CA ILE A 89 1.05 -5.43 -20.33
C ILE A 89 2.07 -5.39 -19.17
N LEU A 90 1.98 -4.38 -18.30
CA LEU A 90 2.84 -4.23 -17.13
C LEU A 90 2.47 -5.19 -16.01
N PHE A 91 1.19 -5.46 -15.83
CA PHE A 91 0.62 -6.26 -14.74
C PHE A 91 -0.34 -7.33 -15.30
N PRO A 92 0.18 -8.36 -15.99
CA PRO A 92 -0.65 -9.37 -16.68
C PRO A 92 -1.49 -10.24 -15.75
N PHE A 93 -1.26 -10.15 -14.45
CA PHE A 93 -2.02 -10.85 -13.41
C PHE A 93 -3.26 -10.07 -12.93
N LEU A 94 -3.45 -8.83 -13.40
CA LEU A 94 -4.64 -8.05 -13.13
C LEU A 94 -5.67 -8.22 -14.27
N THR A 95 -6.96 -8.19 -13.90
CA THR A 95 -8.06 -8.16 -14.86
C THR A 95 -8.76 -6.80 -14.84
N LYS A 96 -9.36 -6.44 -15.97
CA LYS A 96 -10.12 -5.19 -16.07
C LYS A 96 -11.32 -5.19 -15.13
N GLU A 97 -12.00 -6.33 -15.04
CA GLU A 97 -13.19 -6.53 -14.22
C GLU A 97 -12.93 -6.35 -12.72
N GLU A 98 -11.75 -6.78 -12.25
CA GLU A 98 -11.33 -6.58 -10.86
C GLU A 98 -11.00 -5.11 -10.59
N CYS A 99 -10.21 -4.49 -11.49
CA CYS A 99 -9.79 -3.09 -11.35
C CYS A 99 -10.96 -2.09 -11.52
N GLU A 100 -12.03 -2.49 -12.17
CA GLU A 100 -13.27 -1.69 -12.30
C GLU A 100 -14.04 -1.64 -10.98
N LYS A 101 -14.03 -2.74 -10.22
CA LYS A 101 -14.73 -2.83 -8.92
C LYS A 101 -14.05 -2.02 -7.85
N ASP A 102 -12.74 -2.13 -7.76
CA ASP A 102 -11.96 -1.55 -6.68
C ASP A 102 -10.64 -0.93 -7.15
N ILE A 103 -10.07 -0.06 -6.31
CA ILE A 103 -8.73 0.45 -6.52
C ILE A 103 -7.70 -0.65 -6.23
N HIS A 104 -6.70 -0.76 -7.09
CA HIS A 104 -5.62 -1.73 -6.95
C HIS A 104 -4.27 -1.03 -6.79
N MET A 105 -3.34 -1.68 -6.12
CA MET A 105 -1.95 -1.24 -6.04
C MET A 105 -1.01 -2.42 -6.18
N VAL A 106 0.03 -2.24 -6.98
CA VAL A 106 1.16 -3.17 -7.02
C VAL A 106 2.33 -2.55 -6.27
N THR A 107 2.75 -3.20 -5.19
CA THR A 107 3.86 -2.73 -4.36
C THR A 107 5.22 -2.97 -5.04
N PRO A 108 6.31 -2.32 -4.60
CA PRO A 108 7.67 -2.60 -5.10
C PRO A 108 8.09 -4.07 -4.95
N LYS A 109 7.49 -4.80 -4.00
CA LYS A 109 7.73 -6.23 -3.79
C LYS A 109 6.84 -7.14 -4.65
N GLY A 110 6.00 -6.57 -5.53
CA GLY A 110 5.09 -7.32 -6.38
C GLY A 110 3.78 -7.78 -5.71
N LYS A 111 3.55 -7.41 -4.44
CA LYS A 111 2.28 -7.71 -3.76
C LYS A 111 1.17 -6.84 -4.32
N VAL A 112 0.03 -7.45 -4.66
CA VAL A 112 -1.20 -6.74 -5.03
C VAL A 112 -1.98 -6.41 -3.78
N LEU A 113 -2.40 -5.16 -3.65
CA LEU A 113 -3.28 -4.65 -2.60
C LEU A 113 -4.55 -4.14 -3.25
N VAL A 114 -5.69 -4.25 -2.55
CA VAL A 114 -7.01 -3.88 -3.06
C VAL A 114 -7.77 -3.06 -2.02
N GLY A 115 -8.53 -2.09 -2.47
CA GLY A 115 -9.48 -1.36 -1.64
C GLY A 115 -8.83 -0.60 -0.48
N TYR A 116 -9.31 -0.82 0.74
CA TYR A 116 -8.81 -0.15 1.95
C TYR A 116 -7.30 -0.36 2.18
N GLU A 117 -6.73 -1.53 1.84
CA GLU A 117 -5.29 -1.78 1.98
C GLU A 117 -4.46 -0.82 1.13
N VAL A 118 -4.95 -0.44 -0.05
CA VAL A 118 -4.31 0.59 -0.90
C VAL A 118 -4.29 1.93 -0.19
N PHE A 119 -5.46 2.38 0.29
CA PHE A 119 -5.60 3.65 1.00
C PHE A 119 -4.67 3.73 2.22
N ARG A 120 -4.65 2.69 3.04
CA ARG A 120 -3.78 2.59 4.21
C ARG A 120 -2.30 2.63 3.81
N THR A 121 -1.90 1.85 2.81
CA THR A 121 -0.51 1.81 2.33
C THR A 121 -0.06 3.15 1.79
N VAL A 122 -0.93 3.89 1.11
CA VAL A 122 -0.64 5.26 0.67
C VAL A 122 -0.34 6.15 1.87
N ILE A 123 -1.20 6.18 2.88
CA ILE A 123 -1.01 7.02 4.07
C ILE A 123 0.28 6.64 4.82
N GLU A 124 0.59 5.36 4.93
CA GLU A 124 1.79 4.87 5.64
C GLU A 124 3.10 5.21 4.92
N ASN A 125 3.09 5.34 3.59
CA ASN A 125 4.29 5.52 2.77
C ASN A 125 4.38 6.89 2.08
N LEU A 126 3.34 7.72 2.18
CA LEU A 126 3.34 9.05 1.63
C LEU A 126 4.30 9.95 2.42
N THR A 127 5.14 10.71 1.73
CA THR A 127 6.20 11.50 2.35
C THR A 127 5.68 12.45 3.43
N ALA A 128 4.51 13.06 3.19
CA ALA A 128 3.89 13.99 4.13
C ALA A 128 3.37 13.32 5.41
N THR A 129 2.97 12.06 5.37
CA THR A 129 2.29 11.36 6.48
C THR A 129 3.11 10.29 7.16
N LYS A 130 4.18 9.79 6.54
CA LYS A 130 4.98 8.67 7.07
C LYS A 130 5.51 8.88 8.50
N TYR A 131 5.76 10.13 8.89
CA TYR A 131 6.23 10.46 10.24
C TYR A 131 5.15 10.34 11.31
N PHE A 132 3.88 10.34 10.91
CA PHE A 132 2.72 10.18 11.80
C PHE A 132 2.28 8.73 11.97
N ASN A 133 2.96 7.77 11.33
CA ASN A 133 2.63 6.34 11.40
C ASN A 133 2.43 5.79 12.83
N PRO A 134 3.23 6.18 13.85
CA PRO A 134 2.98 5.71 15.22
C PRO A 134 1.62 6.13 15.77
N VAL A 135 1.14 7.32 15.40
CA VAL A 135 -0.17 7.85 15.81
C VAL A 135 -1.29 7.17 15.02
N LEU A 136 -1.07 6.90 13.73
CA LEU A 136 -2.05 6.27 12.83
C LEU A 136 -2.32 4.80 13.15
N LYS A 137 -1.44 4.14 13.92
CA LYS A 137 -1.62 2.76 14.41
C LYS A 137 -2.54 2.64 15.65
N ASN A 138 -3.04 3.75 16.17
CA ASN A 138 -4.00 3.73 17.25
C ASN A 138 -5.37 3.26 16.74
N GLU A 139 -6.09 2.47 17.53
CA GLU A 139 -7.41 1.92 17.19
C GLU A 139 -8.42 3.02 16.80
N TYR A 140 -8.39 4.17 17.48
CA TYR A 140 -9.26 5.30 17.14
C TYR A 140 -8.92 5.87 15.75
N ALA A 141 -7.64 6.07 15.46
CA ALA A 141 -7.19 6.56 14.16
C ALA A 141 -7.55 5.57 13.05
N GLU A 142 -7.38 4.27 13.29
CA GLU A 142 -7.74 3.23 12.33
C GLU A 142 -9.24 3.28 11.98
N LYS A 143 -10.13 3.39 12.99
CA LYS A 143 -11.56 3.54 12.76
C LYS A 143 -11.89 4.78 11.91
N LYS A 144 -11.20 5.89 12.16
CA LYS A 144 -11.38 7.13 11.36
C LYS A 144 -10.89 6.99 9.94
N LEU A 145 -9.80 6.28 9.71
CA LEU A 145 -9.30 6.00 8.35
C LEU A 145 -10.28 5.13 7.57
N VAL A 146 -10.86 4.11 8.20
CA VAL A 146 -11.91 3.28 7.58
C VAL A 146 -13.12 4.14 7.20
N GLU A 147 -13.62 4.98 8.13
CA GLU A 147 -14.75 5.88 7.86
C GLU A 147 -14.48 6.83 6.67
N ILE A 148 -13.26 7.39 6.60
CA ILE A 148 -12.86 8.26 5.49
C ILE A 148 -12.86 7.47 4.17
N TYR A 149 -12.30 6.26 4.18
CA TYR A 149 -12.27 5.41 3.00
C TYR A 149 -13.69 5.05 2.51
N GLU A 150 -14.58 4.64 3.42
CA GLU A 150 -15.98 4.32 3.09
C GLU A 150 -16.69 5.49 2.44
N LYS A 151 -16.52 6.72 2.94
CA LYS A 151 -17.06 7.94 2.31
C LYS A 151 -16.49 8.19 0.91
N MET A 152 -15.23 7.84 0.67
CA MET A 152 -14.62 7.96 -0.68
C MET A 152 -15.22 6.94 -1.63
N VAL A 153 -15.46 5.71 -1.19
CA VAL A 153 -16.11 4.64 -1.97
C VAL A 153 -17.55 5.03 -2.29
N GLU A 154 -18.31 5.53 -1.32
CA GLU A 154 -19.68 6.02 -1.51
C GLU A 154 -19.75 7.11 -2.57
N LYS A 155 -18.90 8.14 -2.51
CA LYS A 155 -18.83 9.19 -3.52
C LYS A 155 -18.52 8.67 -4.92
N ARG A 156 -17.66 7.64 -5.02
CA ARG A 156 -17.36 6.97 -6.30
C ARG A 156 -18.59 6.22 -6.84
N SER A 157 -19.25 5.43 -6.00
CA SER A 157 -20.46 4.68 -6.37
C SER A 157 -21.56 5.63 -6.83
N CYS A 158 -21.79 6.71 -6.11
CA CYS A 158 -22.74 7.76 -6.49
C CYS A 158 -22.45 8.36 -7.86
N TYR A 159 -21.22 8.52 -8.26
CA TYR A 159 -20.87 9.03 -9.59
C TYR A 159 -21.34 8.09 -10.71
N TYR A 160 -21.25 6.76 -10.49
CA TYR A 160 -21.63 5.78 -11.50
C TYR A 160 -23.12 5.42 -11.48
N GLU A 161 -23.70 5.29 -10.31
CA GLU A 161 -25.06 4.77 -10.14
C GLU A 161 -26.15 5.84 -10.29
N LYS A 162 -25.79 7.14 -10.17
CA LYS A 162 -26.71 8.30 -10.26
C LYS A 162 -28.04 8.09 -9.48
N THR A 163 -27.96 7.40 -8.34
CA THR A 163 -29.12 7.13 -7.49
C THR A 163 -29.59 8.39 -6.79
N GLU A 164 -30.89 8.50 -6.49
CA GLU A 164 -31.49 9.65 -5.80
C GLU A 164 -30.86 9.95 -4.42
N SER A 165 -30.24 8.94 -3.79
CA SER A 165 -29.51 9.07 -2.54
C SER A 165 -28.16 9.81 -2.67
N CYS A 166 -27.71 10.06 -3.90
CA CYS A 166 -26.42 10.66 -4.23
C CYS A 166 -26.47 12.17 -4.45
N GLN A 167 -27.39 12.87 -3.80
CA GLN A 167 -27.41 14.34 -3.85
C GLN A 167 -26.14 14.90 -3.19
N PRO A 168 -25.48 15.90 -3.80
CA PRO A 168 -24.36 16.58 -3.15
C PRO A 168 -24.89 17.15 -1.83
N GLN A 169 -24.35 16.68 -0.71
CA GLN A 169 -24.50 17.43 0.53
C GLN A 169 -23.85 18.78 0.27
N GLU A 170 -24.66 19.82 0.23
CA GLU A 170 -24.23 21.20 0.18
C GLU A 170 -23.25 21.37 1.36
N GLU A 171 -21.95 21.52 1.04
CA GLU A 171 -20.95 21.77 2.07
C GLU A 171 -21.39 23.02 2.80
N ALA A 172 -21.74 22.87 4.09
CA ALA A 172 -22.06 24.00 4.92
C ALA A 172 -20.88 25.00 4.87
N PRO A 173 -21.11 26.29 4.64
CA PRO A 173 -20.05 27.27 4.61
C PRO A 173 -19.28 27.19 5.94
N LEU A 174 -17.96 27.10 5.84
CA LEU A 174 -17.07 27.21 6.98
C LEU A 174 -17.10 28.68 7.41
N ASP A 175 -17.85 28.97 8.50
CA ASP A 175 -17.82 30.25 9.21
C ASP A 175 -16.49 30.42 9.94
#